data_dcd955a1e6a9c7702da102da0493464d
#
_entry.id   dcd955a1e6a9c7702da102da0493464d
#
_cell.length_a   1.000
_cell.length_b   1.000
_cell.length_c   1.000
_cell.angle_alpha   90.00
_cell.angle_beta   90.00
_cell.angle_gamma   90.00
#
_symmetry.space_group_name_H-M   'P 1'
#
loop_
_entity.id
_entity.type
_entity.pdbx_description
1 polymer ?
#
loop_
_entity_poly.entity_id
_entity_poly.type
_entity_poly.pdbx_seq_one_letter_code
_entity_poly.pdbx_strand_id
1 'polypeptide(L)'
;MIRQITKEFELNTYLLRKSWRGRKMYSMYKAYGLEYPFCQFFTVGENGVLLVFNSTMLIVNSAPEEADDLSAFIRMHQPFRVECDEPVRAILAEKLPEYQSLHRTTFQLQPDSSAIEVEQFVEMNPSLDDVYKILQAGFPNLQDYALWLTDTSHRCRHGISHVFTYKNSTTATIMFDIDDKVLVGQVATLPEARGLGHARAFLRWLAWFLAQFNKEAVLYALDIRESFYREIGFIVKETEFVLELKQDDNQLMKGLLDNGN
;
A
#
# COMPACT_ATOMS: atom_id res chain seq x y z
N MET A 1 6.12 -11.66 -23.66
CA MET A 1 5.30 -10.61 -24.37
C MET A 1 4.30 -10.00 -23.39
N ILE A 2 4.20 -8.65 -23.35
CA ILE A 2 3.26 -7.91 -22.48
C ILE A 2 2.11 -7.38 -23.36
N ARG A 3 0.85 -7.63 -22.95
CA ARG A 3 -0.34 -7.23 -23.69
C ARG A 3 -1.39 -6.66 -22.74
N GLN A 4 -1.98 -5.52 -23.11
CA GLN A 4 -3.03 -4.90 -22.30
C GLN A 4 -4.28 -5.79 -22.21
N ILE A 5 -4.82 -5.91 -21.00
CA ILE A 5 -6.09 -6.57 -20.71
C ILE A 5 -7.21 -5.55 -20.95
N THR A 6 -8.13 -5.87 -21.85
CA THR A 6 -9.26 -4.99 -22.17
C THR A 6 -10.61 -5.62 -21.87
N LYS A 7 -10.63 -6.93 -21.56
CA LYS A 7 -11.85 -7.68 -21.27
C LYS A 7 -11.69 -8.45 -19.96
N GLU A 8 -12.74 -8.48 -19.17
CA GLU A 8 -12.73 -9.10 -17.83
C GLU A 8 -12.30 -10.58 -17.84
N PHE A 9 -12.70 -11.34 -18.83
CA PHE A 9 -12.35 -12.77 -18.92
C PHE A 9 -10.85 -13.02 -19.15
N GLU A 10 -10.09 -12.02 -19.56
CA GLU A 10 -8.64 -12.10 -19.72
C GLU A 10 -7.91 -11.96 -18.37
N LEU A 11 -8.56 -11.39 -17.35
CA LEU A 11 -8.01 -11.21 -16.02
C LEU A 11 -8.33 -12.41 -15.11
N ASN A 12 -7.32 -13.24 -14.82
CA ASN A 12 -7.51 -14.37 -13.93
C ASN A 12 -7.60 -13.91 -12.46
N THR A 13 -8.79 -13.48 -12.04
CA THR A 13 -9.05 -12.98 -10.69
C THR A 13 -8.83 -14.01 -9.60
N TYR A 14 -8.98 -15.30 -9.92
CA TYR A 14 -8.69 -16.39 -8.98
C TYR A 14 -7.20 -16.45 -8.64
N LEU A 15 -6.31 -16.35 -9.64
CA LEU A 15 -4.87 -16.33 -9.40
C LEU A 15 -4.44 -15.07 -8.62
N LEU A 16 -5.00 -13.91 -8.92
CA LEU A 16 -4.71 -12.69 -8.17
C LEU A 16 -5.00 -12.85 -6.68
N ARG A 17 -6.06 -13.52 -6.31
CA ARG A 17 -6.46 -13.69 -4.90
C ARG A 17 -5.58 -14.67 -4.11
N LYS A 18 -4.57 -15.29 -4.71
CA LYS A 18 -3.67 -16.25 -4.03
C LYS A 18 -2.56 -15.58 -3.21
N SER A 19 -2.15 -14.36 -3.55
CA SER A 19 -1.08 -13.63 -2.85
C SER A 19 -1.57 -12.28 -2.30
N TRP A 20 -0.83 -11.70 -1.35
CA TRP A 20 -1.13 -10.36 -0.82
C TRP A 20 -1.05 -9.30 -1.92
N ARG A 21 0.00 -9.34 -2.75
CA ARG A 21 0.17 -8.42 -3.89
C ARG A 21 -0.93 -8.59 -4.92
N GLY A 22 -1.29 -9.82 -5.24
CA GLY A 22 -2.40 -10.10 -6.15
C GLY A 22 -3.74 -9.60 -5.61
N ARG A 23 -4.02 -9.73 -4.29
CA ARG A 23 -5.22 -9.13 -3.67
C ARG A 23 -5.21 -7.61 -3.75
N LYS A 24 -4.05 -6.97 -3.59
CA LYS A 24 -3.90 -5.53 -3.81
C LYS A 24 -4.27 -5.16 -5.25
N MET A 25 -3.80 -5.90 -6.25
CA MET A 25 -4.20 -5.71 -7.65
C MET A 25 -5.69 -5.94 -7.86
N TYR A 26 -6.24 -7.02 -7.30
CA TYR A 26 -7.66 -7.33 -7.40
C TYR A 26 -8.54 -6.26 -6.74
N SER A 27 -8.09 -5.64 -5.65
CA SER A 27 -8.81 -4.53 -5.02
C SER A 27 -8.90 -3.30 -5.94
N MET A 28 -7.84 -3.02 -6.72
CA MET A 28 -7.86 -1.95 -7.72
C MET A 28 -8.81 -2.28 -8.88
N TYR A 29 -8.80 -3.54 -9.35
CA TYR A 29 -9.79 -3.98 -10.33
C TYR A 29 -11.23 -3.83 -9.82
N LYS A 30 -11.51 -4.19 -8.56
CA LYS A 30 -12.83 -4.04 -7.94
C LYS A 30 -13.26 -2.58 -7.83
N ALA A 31 -12.31 -1.67 -7.59
CA ALA A 31 -12.59 -0.25 -7.45
C ALA A 31 -12.75 0.45 -8.81
N TYR A 32 -11.92 0.11 -9.80
CA TYR A 32 -11.76 0.90 -11.04
C TYR A 32 -12.09 0.14 -12.32
N GLY A 33 -12.23 -1.19 -12.29
CA GLY A 33 -12.41 -1.98 -13.51
C GLY A 33 -11.19 -1.92 -14.42
N LEU A 34 -11.43 -1.87 -15.73
CA LEU A 34 -10.41 -1.88 -16.81
C LEU A 34 -10.41 -0.60 -17.66
N GLU A 35 -11.26 0.38 -17.36
CA GLU A 35 -11.54 1.50 -18.26
C GLU A 35 -10.70 2.77 -17.95
N TYR A 36 -10.09 2.85 -16.78
CA TYR A 36 -9.38 4.07 -16.37
C TYR A 36 -7.91 4.06 -16.83
N PRO A 37 -7.43 5.14 -17.46
CA PRO A 37 -6.05 5.22 -17.97
C PRO A 37 -4.99 5.20 -16.87
N PHE A 38 -5.33 5.52 -15.63
CA PHE A 38 -4.42 5.45 -14.49
C PHE A 38 -4.41 4.09 -13.79
N CYS A 39 -5.28 3.14 -14.22
CA CYS A 39 -5.41 1.80 -13.66
C CYS A 39 -5.50 0.78 -14.80
N GLN A 40 -4.36 0.34 -15.31
CA GLN A 40 -4.27 -0.50 -16.49
C GLN A 40 -3.65 -1.85 -16.18
N PHE A 41 -4.33 -2.91 -16.60
CA PHE A 41 -3.88 -4.29 -16.43
C PHE A 41 -3.28 -4.85 -17.71
N PHE A 42 -2.23 -5.68 -17.56
CA PHE A 42 -1.55 -6.35 -18.67
C PHE A 42 -1.29 -7.81 -18.32
N THR A 43 -1.35 -8.69 -19.31
CA THR A 43 -0.79 -10.05 -19.22
C THR A 43 0.71 -9.99 -19.42
N VAL A 44 1.45 -10.85 -18.72
CA VAL A 44 2.90 -11.03 -18.86
C VAL A 44 3.16 -12.52 -19.04
N GLY A 45 3.65 -12.90 -20.22
CA GLY A 45 3.82 -14.31 -20.56
C GLY A 45 2.51 -15.09 -20.45
N GLU A 46 2.58 -16.26 -19.85
CA GLU A 46 1.47 -17.21 -19.79
C GLU A 46 0.54 -16.96 -18.58
N ASN A 47 1.11 -16.68 -17.40
CA ASN A 47 0.37 -16.59 -16.14
C ASN A 47 0.58 -15.27 -15.39
N GLY A 48 1.52 -14.45 -15.83
CA GLY A 48 1.86 -13.19 -15.18
C GLY A 48 0.79 -12.13 -15.41
N VAL A 49 0.57 -11.30 -14.40
CA VAL A 49 -0.28 -10.10 -14.47
C VAL A 49 0.52 -8.91 -13.97
N LEU A 50 0.45 -7.82 -14.72
CA LEU A 50 1.01 -6.53 -14.38
C LEU A 50 -0.10 -5.49 -14.27
N LEU A 51 -0.05 -4.67 -13.23
CA LEU A 51 -0.90 -3.50 -13.04
C LEU A 51 -0.04 -2.25 -13.04
N VAL A 52 -0.39 -1.28 -13.87
CA VAL A 52 0.07 0.11 -13.75
C VAL A 52 -1.02 0.89 -13.04
N PHE A 53 -0.73 1.39 -11.84
CA PHE A 53 -1.64 2.22 -11.06
C PHE A 53 -0.94 3.51 -10.67
N ASN A 54 -1.32 4.62 -11.31
CA ASN A 54 -0.61 5.90 -11.19
C ASN A 54 0.91 5.71 -11.41
N SER A 55 1.72 6.05 -10.41
CA SER A 55 3.18 5.91 -10.43
C SER A 55 3.69 4.58 -9.86
N THR A 56 2.81 3.61 -9.60
CA THR A 56 3.18 2.30 -9.05
C THR A 56 2.89 1.19 -10.05
N MET A 57 3.81 0.25 -10.16
CA MET A 57 3.65 -0.96 -10.96
C MET A 57 3.69 -2.18 -10.06
N LEU A 58 2.69 -3.06 -10.18
CA LEU A 58 2.62 -4.32 -9.46
C LEU A 58 2.69 -5.48 -10.45
N ILE A 59 3.49 -6.49 -10.15
CA ILE A 59 3.71 -7.64 -11.01
C ILE A 59 3.59 -8.90 -10.17
N VAL A 60 2.80 -9.86 -10.61
CA VAL A 60 2.62 -11.17 -9.94
C VAL A 60 2.66 -12.30 -10.94
N ASN A 61 3.09 -13.48 -10.49
CA ASN A 61 3.13 -14.73 -11.25
C ASN A 61 3.92 -14.66 -12.57
N SER A 62 4.85 -13.71 -12.71
CA SER A 62 5.73 -13.64 -13.88
C SER A 62 6.91 -14.60 -13.73
N ALA A 63 7.37 -15.13 -14.86
CA ALA A 63 8.53 -16.01 -14.91
C ALA A 63 9.84 -15.22 -15.08
N PRO A 64 11.01 -15.75 -14.67
CA PRO A 64 12.31 -15.11 -14.87
C PRO A 64 12.61 -14.74 -16.32
N GLU A 65 12.13 -15.54 -17.26
CA GLU A 65 12.30 -15.35 -18.70
C GLU A 65 11.62 -14.07 -19.22
N GLU A 66 10.65 -13.55 -18.49
CA GLU A 66 9.93 -12.32 -18.85
C GLU A 66 10.67 -11.04 -18.40
N ALA A 67 11.80 -11.17 -17.69
CA ALA A 67 12.50 -10.04 -17.09
C ALA A 67 13.01 -9.01 -18.10
N ASP A 68 13.35 -9.41 -19.33
CA ASP A 68 13.78 -8.50 -20.39
C ASP A 68 12.61 -7.64 -20.87
N ASP A 69 11.48 -8.25 -21.17
CA ASP A 69 10.24 -7.55 -21.56
C ASP A 69 9.78 -6.61 -20.44
N LEU A 70 9.81 -7.10 -19.18
CA LEU A 70 9.44 -6.32 -18.00
C LEU A 70 10.36 -5.12 -17.80
N SER A 71 11.68 -5.29 -17.93
CA SER A 71 12.63 -4.18 -17.76
C SER A 71 12.43 -3.10 -18.82
N ALA A 72 12.18 -3.49 -20.07
CA ALA A 72 11.86 -2.55 -21.14
C ALA A 72 10.55 -1.79 -20.87
N PHE A 73 9.53 -2.51 -20.42
CA PHE A 73 8.23 -1.94 -20.08
C PHE A 73 8.30 -0.96 -18.90
N ILE A 74 9.08 -1.32 -17.84
CA ILE A 74 9.33 -0.44 -16.69
C ILE A 74 10.02 0.84 -17.12
N ARG A 75 11.05 0.78 -17.98
CA ARG A 75 11.73 1.97 -18.51
C ARG A 75 10.82 2.87 -19.33
N MET A 76 9.88 2.30 -20.09
CA MET A 76 8.91 3.09 -20.86
C MET A 76 7.94 3.86 -19.96
N HIS A 77 7.52 3.28 -18.85
CA HIS A 77 6.51 3.87 -17.95
C HIS A 77 7.13 4.68 -16.81
N GLN A 78 8.40 4.42 -16.46
CA GLN A 78 9.15 5.06 -15.37
C GLN A 78 8.33 5.16 -14.06
N PRO A 79 7.73 4.06 -13.57
CA PRO A 79 6.99 4.13 -12.32
C PRO A 79 7.94 4.50 -11.17
N PHE A 80 7.42 5.26 -10.20
CA PHE A 80 8.18 5.55 -8.98
C PHE A 80 8.51 4.26 -8.21
N ARG A 81 7.55 3.30 -8.17
CA ARG A 81 7.71 2.04 -7.43
C ARG A 81 7.30 0.84 -8.28
N VAL A 82 8.11 -0.21 -8.19
CA VAL A 82 7.80 -1.54 -8.75
C VAL A 82 7.77 -2.56 -7.62
N GLU A 83 6.67 -3.27 -7.48
CA GLU A 83 6.48 -4.37 -6.55
C GLU A 83 6.29 -5.65 -7.35
N CYS A 84 7.17 -6.63 -7.19
CA CYS A 84 7.09 -7.91 -7.88
C CYS A 84 7.60 -9.07 -7.01
N ASP A 85 7.25 -10.29 -7.41
CA ASP A 85 7.63 -11.50 -6.71
C ASP A 85 9.10 -11.88 -7.00
N GLU A 86 9.74 -12.58 -6.07
CA GLU A 86 11.01 -13.27 -6.34
C GLU A 86 10.76 -14.50 -7.25
N PRO A 87 11.70 -14.88 -8.14
CA PRO A 87 13.04 -14.28 -8.30
C PRO A 87 13.11 -13.11 -9.30
N VAL A 88 11.97 -12.75 -9.92
CA VAL A 88 11.93 -11.70 -10.96
C VAL A 88 12.41 -10.36 -10.43
N ARG A 89 12.07 -10.02 -9.19
CA ARG A 89 12.52 -8.77 -8.54
C ARG A 89 14.05 -8.68 -8.51
N ALA A 90 14.75 -9.77 -8.14
CA ALA A 90 16.21 -9.78 -8.08
C ALA A 90 16.83 -9.51 -9.46
N ILE A 91 16.30 -10.15 -10.51
CA ILE A 91 16.76 -9.96 -11.89
C ILE A 91 16.48 -8.51 -12.35
N LEU A 92 15.31 -7.98 -12.03
CA LEU A 92 14.98 -6.59 -12.38
C LEU A 92 15.87 -5.58 -11.66
N ALA A 93 16.27 -5.83 -10.40
CA ALA A 93 17.19 -4.96 -9.67
C ALA A 93 18.58 -4.87 -10.36
N GLU A 94 19.05 -5.96 -10.96
CA GLU A 94 20.30 -5.97 -11.74
C GLU A 94 20.16 -5.24 -13.09
N LYS A 95 19.00 -5.39 -13.74
CA LYS A 95 18.74 -4.80 -15.06
C LYS A 95 18.37 -3.30 -15.00
N LEU A 96 17.91 -2.81 -13.86
CA LEU A 96 17.39 -1.45 -13.67
C LEU A 96 18.23 -0.68 -12.63
N PRO A 97 19.49 -0.31 -12.97
CA PRO A 97 20.38 0.39 -12.03
C PRO A 97 19.84 1.76 -11.59
N GLU A 98 18.88 2.33 -12.32
CA GLU A 98 18.15 3.55 -11.97
C GLU A 98 17.19 3.37 -10.78
N TYR A 99 16.88 2.12 -10.41
CA TYR A 99 16.08 1.80 -9.22
C TYR A 99 16.97 1.35 -8.05
N GLN A 100 16.49 1.60 -6.85
CA GLN A 100 17.07 1.06 -5.61
C GLN A 100 16.13 0.05 -4.98
N SER A 101 16.70 -0.98 -4.35
CA SER A 101 15.92 -1.94 -3.57
C SER A 101 15.70 -1.39 -2.17
N LEU A 102 14.45 -1.25 -1.76
CA LEU A 102 14.06 -0.89 -0.40
C LEU A 102 13.48 -2.10 0.31
N HIS A 103 13.99 -2.36 1.50
CA HIS A 103 13.49 -3.39 2.39
C HIS A 103 12.18 -2.92 3.06
N ARG A 104 11.20 -3.82 3.15
CA ARG A 104 10.01 -3.62 3.98
C ARG A 104 9.61 -4.94 4.64
N THR A 105 9.10 -4.83 5.85
CA THR A 105 8.63 -5.95 6.66
C THR A 105 7.11 -5.96 6.71
N THR A 106 6.52 -7.11 6.45
CA THR A 106 5.08 -7.36 6.63
C THR A 106 4.83 -7.84 8.06
N PHE A 107 4.06 -7.07 8.81
CA PHE A 107 3.61 -7.43 10.15
C PHE A 107 2.17 -7.92 10.12
N GLN A 108 1.91 -9.05 10.77
CA GLN A 108 0.57 -9.52 11.05
C GLN A 108 0.08 -8.91 12.35
N LEU A 109 -1.09 -8.28 12.30
CA LEU A 109 -1.75 -7.71 13.46
C LEU A 109 -2.23 -8.84 14.37
N GLN A 110 -1.93 -8.73 15.67
CA GLN A 110 -2.33 -9.71 16.67
C GLN A 110 -3.49 -9.17 17.49
N PRO A 111 -4.63 -9.89 17.56
CA PRO A 111 -5.77 -9.48 18.36
C PRO A 111 -5.41 -9.36 19.85
N ASP A 112 -5.89 -8.28 20.48
CA ASP A 112 -5.74 -8.06 21.92
C ASP A 112 -7.09 -7.64 22.50
N SER A 113 -7.72 -8.54 23.25
CA SER A 113 -9.03 -8.31 23.84
C SER A 113 -9.06 -7.18 24.88
N SER A 114 -7.91 -6.81 25.45
CA SER A 114 -7.82 -5.67 26.38
C SER A 114 -8.03 -4.31 25.69
N ALA A 115 -8.00 -4.27 24.36
CA ALA A 115 -8.15 -3.05 23.59
C ALA A 115 -9.59 -2.57 23.37
N ILE A 116 -10.61 -3.30 23.84
CA ILE A 116 -12.03 -2.98 23.62
C ILE A 116 -12.44 -1.61 24.17
N GLU A 117 -11.85 -1.16 25.27
CA GLU A 117 -12.15 0.14 25.89
C GLU A 117 -11.79 1.34 25.00
N VAL A 118 -10.96 1.12 23.98
CA VAL A 118 -10.53 2.13 23.02
C VAL A 118 -11.65 2.51 22.05
N GLU A 119 -12.60 1.62 21.82
CA GLU A 119 -13.67 1.76 20.81
C GLU A 119 -14.46 3.06 20.94
N GLN A 120 -14.78 3.48 22.15
CA GLN A 120 -15.52 4.71 22.42
C GLN A 120 -14.85 6.00 21.90
N PHE A 121 -13.57 5.94 21.56
CA PHE A 121 -12.77 7.06 21.04
C PHE A 121 -12.44 6.90 19.55
N VAL A 122 -12.95 5.86 18.92
CA VAL A 122 -12.73 5.59 17.50
C VAL A 122 -13.89 6.12 16.68
N GLU A 123 -13.56 6.96 15.69
CA GLU A 123 -14.52 7.37 14.67
C GLU A 123 -14.35 6.46 13.44
N MET A 124 -15.43 5.73 13.10
CA MET A 124 -15.42 4.76 11.98
C MET A 124 -15.75 5.40 10.64
N ASN A 125 -16.27 6.61 10.62
CA ASN A 125 -16.60 7.37 9.41
C ASN A 125 -16.13 8.82 9.55
N PRO A 126 -14.83 9.05 9.74
CA PRO A 126 -14.30 10.39 9.97
C PRO A 126 -14.42 11.26 8.71
N SER A 127 -14.39 12.59 8.92
CA SER A 127 -14.18 13.53 7.84
C SER A 127 -12.86 13.25 7.15
N LEU A 128 -12.89 13.03 5.82
CA LEU A 128 -11.67 12.81 5.04
C LEU A 128 -10.75 14.02 5.05
N ASP A 129 -11.29 15.24 5.22
CA ASP A 129 -10.50 16.46 5.38
C ASP A 129 -9.62 16.41 6.64
N ASP A 130 -10.15 15.93 7.75
CA ASP A 130 -9.42 15.81 9.01
C ASP A 130 -8.42 14.66 8.96
N VAL A 131 -8.80 13.55 8.31
CA VAL A 131 -7.87 12.44 8.03
C VAL A 131 -6.67 12.92 7.21
N TYR A 132 -6.91 13.71 6.15
CA TYR A 132 -5.83 14.21 5.32
C TYR A 132 -4.83 15.09 6.10
N LYS A 133 -5.32 15.96 7.01
CA LYS A 133 -4.46 16.76 7.89
C LYS A 133 -3.55 15.88 8.76
N ILE A 134 -4.10 14.80 9.33
CA ILE A 134 -3.32 13.85 10.12
C ILE A 134 -2.27 13.14 9.25
N LEU A 135 -2.65 12.74 8.02
CA LEU A 135 -1.75 12.09 7.08
C LEU A 135 -0.61 12.99 6.64
N GLN A 136 -0.87 14.27 6.35
CA GLN A 136 0.17 15.23 5.99
C GLN A 136 1.27 15.34 7.06
N ALA A 137 0.89 15.26 8.33
CA ALA A 137 1.85 15.30 9.44
C ALA A 137 2.75 14.04 9.52
N GLY A 138 2.31 12.91 8.94
CA GLY A 138 3.03 11.64 8.95
C GLY A 138 3.73 11.27 7.64
N PHE A 139 3.30 11.85 6.53
CA PHE A 139 3.74 11.52 5.18
C PHE A 139 4.08 12.82 4.40
N PRO A 140 5.35 13.29 4.44
CA PRO A 140 5.75 14.54 3.78
C PRO A 140 5.48 14.55 2.27
N ASN A 141 5.55 13.38 1.63
CA ASN A 141 5.31 13.20 0.19
C ASN A 141 3.90 12.65 -0.09
N LEU A 142 2.93 13.01 0.75
CA LEU A 142 1.55 12.60 0.50
C LEU A 142 1.06 13.21 -0.82
N GLN A 143 0.33 12.40 -1.57
CA GLN A 143 -0.34 12.82 -2.79
C GLN A 143 -1.16 14.10 -2.56
N ASP A 144 -1.29 14.95 -3.59
CA ASP A 144 -2.17 16.12 -3.57
C ASP A 144 -3.55 15.81 -3.01
N TYR A 145 -4.11 16.77 -2.24
CA TYR A 145 -5.37 16.59 -1.53
C TYR A 145 -6.51 16.14 -2.44
N ALA A 146 -6.69 16.79 -3.60
CA ALA A 146 -7.81 16.48 -4.48
C ALA A 146 -7.70 15.06 -5.06
N LEU A 147 -6.49 14.65 -5.41
CA LEU A 147 -6.21 13.29 -5.91
C LEU A 147 -6.41 12.26 -4.81
N TRP A 148 -5.87 12.50 -3.61
CA TRP A 148 -6.02 11.61 -2.47
C TRP A 148 -7.50 11.46 -2.07
N LEU A 149 -8.24 12.57 -1.98
CA LEU A 149 -9.65 12.58 -1.62
C LEU A 149 -10.48 11.82 -2.65
N THR A 150 -10.23 12.04 -3.93
CA THR A 150 -10.95 11.36 -5.02
C THR A 150 -10.72 9.86 -4.97
N ASP A 151 -9.46 9.40 -4.86
CA ASP A 151 -9.12 7.98 -4.77
C ASP A 151 -9.71 7.34 -3.50
N THR A 152 -9.50 7.95 -2.34
CA THR A 152 -9.95 7.41 -1.05
C THR A 152 -11.47 7.33 -0.99
N SER A 153 -12.18 8.41 -1.33
CA SER A 153 -13.65 8.42 -1.31
C SER A 153 -14.25 7.45 -2.33
N HIS A 154 -13.62 7.29 -3.49
CA HIS A 154 -14.05 6.31 -4.49
C HIS A 154 -13.94 4.89 -3.93
N ARG A 155 -12.79 4.50 -3.40
CA ARG A 155 -12.57 3.15 -2.83
C ARG A 155 -13.46 2.87 -1.61
N CYS A 156 -13.68 3.88 -0.77
CA CYS A 156 -14.62 3.74 0.36
C CYS A 156 -16.05 3.49 -0.12
N ARG A 157 -16.54 4.23 -1.12
CA ARG A 157 -17.87 4.02 -1.70
C ARG A 157 -18.05 2.65 -2.36
N HIS A 158 -16.97 2.04 -2.85
CA HIS A 158 -16.99 0.69 -3.41
C HIS A 158 -16.77 -0.41 -2.36
N GLY A 159 -16.70 -0.05 -1.07
CA GLY A 159 -16.49 -1.02 0.02
C GLY A 159 -15.13 -1.70 0.01
N ILE A 160 -14.15 -1.12 -0.68
CA ILE A 160 -12.79 -1.67 -0.77
C ILE A 160 -11.91 -1.14 0.35
N SER A 161 -12.10 0.12 0.75
CA SER A 161 -11.30 0.82 1.74
C SER A 161 -12.18 1.36 2.87
N HIS A 162 -11.62 1.42 4.09
CA HIS A 162 -12.26 2.05 5.24
C HIS A 162 -11.25 2.89 5.99
N VAL A 163 -11.66 4.07 6.41
CA VAL A 163 -10.79 5.00 7.12
C VAL A 163 -11.30 5.18 8.54
N PHE A 164 -10.39 5.20 9.50
CA PHE A 164 -10.69 5.36 10.91
C PHE A 164 -9.83 6.44 11.53
N THR A 165 -10.35 7.13 12.54
CA THR A 165 -9.55 7.99 13.40
C THR A 165 -9.72 7.63 14.87
N TYR A 166 -8.72 7.93 15.67
CA TYR A 166 -8.72 7.77 17.11
C TYR A 166 -8.35 9.09 17.76
N LYS A 167 -9.25 9.57 18.66
CA LYS A 167 -9.11 10.85 19.39
C LYS A 167 -8.79 12.03 18.47
N ASN A 168 -9.31 12.03 17.25
CA ASN A 168 -9.06 13.04 16.22
C ASN A 168 -7.56 13.39 15.99
N SER A 169 -6.66 12.49 16.35
CA SER A 169 -5.21 12.73 16.32
C SER A 169 -4.40 11.62 15.65
N THR A 170 -4.97 10.44 15.51
CA THR A 170 -4.34 9.28 14.88
C THR A 170 -5.28 8.68 13.85
N THR A 171 -4.76 8.29 12.70
CA THR A 171 -5.53 7.63 11.65
C THR A 171 -4.90 6.32 11.24
N ALA A 172 -5.72 5.40 10.72
CA ALA A 172 -5.30 4.23 9.97
C ALA A 172 -6.36 3.94 8.90
N THR A 173 -5.91 3.43 7.75
CA THR A 173 -6.78 3.09 6.63
C THR A 173 -6.69 1.60 6.33
N ILE A 174 -7.83 0.92 6.24
CA ILE A 174 -7.92 -0.35 5.54
C ILE A 174 -7.76 -0.05 4.06
N MET A 175 -6.60 -0.39 3.51
CA MET A 175 -6.27 -0.16 2.10
C MET A 175 -7.05 -1.08 1.17
N PHE A 176 -7.32 -2.29 1.61
CA PHE A 176 -8.28 -3.21 1.03
C PHE A 176 -8.75 -4.25 2.04
N ASP A 177 -9.98 -4.72 1.83
CA ASP A 177 -10.57 -5.91 2.47
C ASP A 177 -11.04 -6.86 1.35
N ILE A 178 -10.26 -7.92 1.11
CA ILE A 178 -10.54 -8.90 0.05
C ILE A 178 -10.56 -10.29 0.67
N ASP A 179 -11.69 -10.95 0.59
CA ASP A 179 -11.97 -12.23 1.24
C ASP A 179 -11.81 -12.11 2.77
N ASP A 180 -10.89 -12.88 3.35
CA ASP A 180 -10.51 -12.85 4.77
C ASP A 180 -9.22 -12.04 5.02
N LYS A 181 -8.68 -11.34 4.02
CA LYS A 181 -7.39 -10.64 4.07
C LYS A 181 -7.55 -9.13 4.01
N VAL A 182 -6.95 -8.45 4.98
CA VAL A 182 -7.00 -7.00 5.14
C VAL A 182 -5.60 -6.41 5.13
N LEU A 183 -5.36 -5.42 4.29
CA LEU A 183 -4.16 -4.60 4.34
C LEU A 183 -4.47 -3.29 5.06
N VAL A 184 -3.77 -3.04 6.16
CA VAL A 184 -3.80 -1.78 6.89
C VAL A 184 -2.62 -0.91 6.44
N GLY A 185 -2.87 0.37 6.24
CA GLY A 185 -1.85 1.34 5.86
C GLY A 185 -2.20 2.74 6.31
N GLN A 186 -1.44 3.72 5.85
CA GLN A 186 -1.65 5.15 6.15
C GLN A 186 -1.80 5.42 7.65
N VAL A 187 -0.96 4.75 8.48
CA VAL A 187 -0.95 4.98 9.93
C VAL A 187 -0.16 6.24 10.25
N ALA A 188 -0.83 7.24 10.79
CA ALA A 188 -0.23 8.52 11.15
C ALA A 188 -0.79 9.05 12.47
N THR A 189 0.02 9.85 13.16
CA THR A 189 -0.37 10.56 14.40
C THR A 189 0.13 12.00 14.33
N LEU A 190 -0.73 12.95 14.67
CA LEU A 190 -0.39 14.37 14.77
C LEU A 190 0.80 14.57 15.71
N PRO A 191 1.71 15.53 15.44
CA PRO A 191 2.91 15.75 16.25
C PRO A 191 2.64 15.93 17.75
N GLU A 192 1.61 16.69 18.10
CA GLU A 192 1.20 16.97 19.48
C GLU A 192 0.67 15.74 20.24
N ALA A 193 0.25 14.71 19.53
CA ALA A 193 -0.24 13.46 20.12
C ALA A 193 0.79 12.32 20.07
N ARG A 194 1.99 12.57 19.52
CA ARG A 194 3.06 11.58 19.52
C ARG A 194 3.58 11.33 20.95
N GLY A 195 4.01 10.10 21.22
CA GLY A 195 4.45 9.70 22.55
C GLY A 195 3.33 9.42 23.56
N LEU A 196 2.07 9.78 23.27
CA LEU A 196 0.92 9.54 24.16
C LEU A 196 0.33 8.11 24.03
N GLY A 197 0.94 7.23 23.24
CA GLY A 197 0.49 5.86 23.06
C GLY A 197 -0.73 5.69 22.14
N HIS A 198 -1.22 6.75 21.48
CA HIS A 198 -2.44 6.72 20.66
C HIS A 198 -2.35 5.69 19.53
N ALA A 199 -1.28 5.65 18.75
CA ALA A 199 -1.11 4.68 17.68
C ALA A 199 -1.10 3.23 18.20
N ARG A 200 -0.44 2.98 19.34
CA ARG A 200 -0.40 1.65 19.99
C ARG A 200 -1.79 1.19 20.39
N ALA A 201 -2.52 2.03 21.13
CA ALA A 201 -3.87 1.70 21.59
C ALA A 201 -4.81 1.46 20.41
N PHE A 202 -4.77 2.34 19.43
CA PHE A 202 -5.63 2.28 18.26
C PHE A 202 -5.35 1.05 17.37
N LEU A 203 -4.09 0.73 17.07
CA LEU A 203 -3.75 -0.43 16.24
C LEU A 203 -4.06 -1.76 16.93
N ARG A 204 -3.93 -1.85 18.26
CA ARG A 204 -4.38 -3.01 19.03
C ARG A 204 -5.90 -3.18 18.95
N TRP A 205 -6.65 -2.08 19.08
CA TRP A 205 -8.09 -2.11 18.89
C TRP A 205 -8.46 -2.54 17.47
N LEU A 206 -7.81 -1.98 16.44
CA LEU A 206 -8.09 -2.34 15.05
C LEU A 206 -7.82 -3.83 14.79
N ALA A 207 -6.75 -4.38 15.36
CA ALA A 207 -6.46 -5.81 15.28
C ALA A 207 -7.55 -6.67 15.95
N TRP A 208 -8.00 -6.27 17.16
CA TRP A 208 -9.12 -6.92 17.83
C TRP A 208 -10.41 -6.81 17.02
N PHE A 209 -10.75 -5.61 16.55
CA PHE A 209 -11.95 -5.34 15.76
C PHE A 209 -12.01 -6.24 14.50
N LEU A 210 -10.93 -6.29 13.72
CA LEU A 210 -10.87 -7.11 12.51
C LEU A 210 -10.99 -8.62 12.82
N ALA A 211 -10.45 -9.07 13.93
CA ALA A 211 -10.55 -10.45 14.35
C ALA A 211 -12.00 -10.89 14.67
N GLN A 212 -12.90 -9.96 15.11
CA GLN A 212 -14.32 -10.26 15.31
C GLN A 212 -15.01 -10.70 14.00
N PHE A 213 -14.47 -10.31 12.84
CA PHE A 213 -14.95 -10.68 11.51
C PHE A 213 -14.11 -11.80 10.87
N ASN A 214 -13.29 -12.51 11.64
CA ASN A 214 -12.37 -13.54 11.16
C ASN A 214 -11.41 -13.03 10.06
N LYS A 215 -10.99 -11.77 10.12
CA LYS A 215 -10.06 -11.17 9.16
C LYS A 215 -8.62 -11.35 9.62
N GLU A 216 -7.75 -11.77 8.71
CA GLU A 216 -6.30 -11.69 8.87
C GLU A 216 -5.81 -10.34 8.36
N ALA A 217 -5.29 -9.53 9.26
CA ALA A 217 -4.82 -8.18 8.93
C ALA A 217 -3.29 -8.12 8.93
N VAL A 218 -2.73 -7.44 7.93
CA VAL A 218 -1.30 -7.14 7.85
C VAL A 218 -1.08 -5.66 7.57
N LEU A 219 0.12 -5.19 7.86
CA LEU A 219 0.63 -3.88 7.42
C LEU A 219 2.08 -4.01 6.95
N TYR A 220 2.49 -3.08 6.10
CA TYR A 220 3.88 -2.95 5.66
C TYR A 220 4.60 -1.89 6.47
N ALA A 221 5.81 -2.21 6.94
CA ALA A 221 6.67 -1.29 7.67
C ALA A 221 8.03 -1.15 6.98
N LEU A 222 8.54 0.08 6.92
CA LEU A 222 9.94 0.34 6.64
C LEU A 222 10.77 0.09 7.92
N ASP A 223 12.06 -0.17 7.78
CA ASP A 223 12.98 -0.52 8.87
C ASP A 223 12.88 0.40 10.08
N ILE A 224 12.74 1.71 9.85
CA ILE A 224 12.61 2.72 10.91
C ILE A 224 11.36 2.56 11.80
N ARG A 225 10.39 1.76 11.38
CA ARG A 225 9.13 1.52 12.11
C ARG A 225 9.02 0.11 12.68
N GLU A 226 9.92 -0.79 12.36
CA GLU A 226 9.84 -2.19 12.79
C GLU A 226 9.81 -2.35 14.31
N SER A 227 10.69 -1.64 15.04
CA SER A 227 10.75 -1.71 16.50
C SER A 227 9.40 -1.38 17.12
N PHE A 228 8.73 -0.34 16.64
CA PHE A 228 7.40 0.05 17.12
C PHE A 228 6.36 -1.06 16.94
N TYR A 229 6.30 -1.72 15.78
CA TYR A 229 5.32 -2.78 15.54
C TYR A 229 5.63 -4.04 16.35
N ARG A 230 6.90 -4.37 16.56
CA ARG A 230 7.30 -5.46 17.46
C ARG A 230 6.91 -5.17 18.92
N GLU A 231 7.12 -3.94 19.40
CA GLU A 231 6.77 -3.51 20.76
C GLU A 231 5.26 -3.58 21.03
N ILE A 232 4.41 -3.33 20.04
CA ILE A 232 2.96 -3.45 20.21
C ILE A 232 2.44 -4.89 20.09
N GLY A 233 3.35 -5.86 19.85
CA GLY A 233 3.04 -7.28 19.84
C GLY A 233 2.66 -7.85 18.47
N PHE A 234 2.91 -7.12 17.37
CA PHE A 234 2.67 -7.63 16.04
C PHE A 234 3.80 -8.56 15.58
N ILE A 235 3.46 -9.59 14.81
CA ILE A 235 4.38 -10.66 14.42
C ILE A 235 4.86 -10.40 12.99
N VAL A 236 6.18 -10.53 12.77
CA VAL A 236 6.74 -10.53 11.42
C VAL A 236 6.24 -11.76 10.67
N LYS A 237 5.60 -11.54 9.53
CA LYS A 237 5.11 -12.59 8.63
C LYS A 237 6.11 -12.90 7.54
N GLU A 238 6.58 -11.86 6.88
CA GLU A 238 7.57 -11.95 5.79
C GLU A 238 8.32 -10.64 5.63
N THR A 239 9.42 -10.71 4.94
CA THR A 239 10.18 -9.53 4.50
C THR A 239 10.30 -9.58 2.98
N GLU A 240 10.22 -8.42 2.37
CA GLU A 240 10.31 -8.29 0.92
C GLU A 240 11.11 -7.05 0.53
N PHE A 241 11.53 -7.00 -0.72
CA PHE A 241 12.11 -5.81 -1.30
C PHE A 241 11.17 -5.26 -2.38
N VAL A 242 11.11 -3.95 -2.46
CA VAL A 242 10.47 -3.22 -3.55
C VAL A 242 11.52 -2.39 -4.28
N LEU A 243 11.31 -2.13 -5.57
CA LEU A 243 12.18 -1.26 -6.34
C LEU A 243 11.58 0.14 -6.36
N GLU A 244 12.37 1.15 -5.98
CA GLU A 244 11.99 2.55 -6.10
C GLU A 244 12.96 3.29 -7.00
N LEU A 245 12.41 4.14 -7.87
CA LEU A 245 13.20 4.99 -8.74
C LEU A 245 14.06 5.94 -7.88
N LYS A 246 15.36 5.94 -8.13
CA LYS A 246 16.29 6.85 -7.45
C LYS A 246 15.88 8.29 -7.76
N GLN A 247 15.76 9.11 -6.73
CA GLN A 247 15.58 10.54 -6.92
C GLN A 247 16.93 11.18 -7.19
N ASP A 248 17.03 11.99 -8.23
CA ASP A 248 18.23 12.79 -8.46
C ASP A 248 18.41 13.77 -7.31
N ASP A 249 19.61 13.78 -6.68
CA ASP A 249 19.96 14.72 -5.58
C ASP A 249 19.74 16.18 -5.98
N ASN A 250 19.75 16.52 -7.27
CA ASN A 250 19.45 17.84 -7.79
C ASN A 250 17.97 18.28 -7.66
N GLN A 251 17.03 17.33 -7.54
CA GLN A 251 15.61 17.67 -7.29
C GLN A 251 15.36 17.92 -5.81
N LEU A 252 16.07 17.20 -4.92
CA LEU A 252 16.04 17.44 -3.47
C LEU A 252 16.61 18.84 -3.12
N MET A 253 17.69 19.25 -3.78
CA MET A 253 18.31 20.57 -3.57
C MET A 253 17.44 21.72 -4.11
N LYS A 254 16.70 21.53 -5.21
CA LYS A 254 15.74 22.54 -5.69
C LYS A 254 14.57 22.73 -4.73
N GLY A 255 13.99 21.63 -4.20
CA GLY A 255 12.91 21.74 -3.22
C GLY A 255 13.31 22.36 -1.89
N LEU A 256 14.59 22.29 -1.51
CA LEU A 256 15.13 22.97 -0.33
C LEU A 256 15.43 24.47 -0.58
N LEU A 257 15.75 24.85 -1.80
CA LEU A 257 16.02 26.24 -2.18
C LEU A 257 14.73 27.04 -2.43
N ASP A 258 13.67 26.39 -2.94
CA ASP A 258 12.38 27.03 -3.16
C ASP A 258 11.54 27.21 -1.88
N ASN A 259 11.87 26.52 -0.79
CA ASN A 259 11.24 26.67 0.53
C ASN A 259 12.01 27.60 1.49
N GLY A 260 13.00 28.31 0.99
CA GLY A 260 13.88 29.22 1.76
C GLY A 260 13.70 30.70 1.48
N ASN A 261 12.59 31.13 0.86
CA ASN A 261 12.23 32.54 0.69
C ASN A 261 10.85 32.85 1.23
#